data_44b8b2ffefa05d6bb952aab51df73b38
#
_entry.id   44b8b2ffefa05d6bb952aab51df73b38
#
_cell.length_a   1.000
_cell.length_b   1.000
_cell.length_c   1.000
_cell.angle_alpha   90.00
_cell.angle_beta   90.00
_cell.angle_gamma   90.00
#
_symmetry.space_group_name_H-M   'P 1'
#
loop_
_entity.id
_entity.type
_entity.pdbx_description
1 polymer ?
#
loop_
_entity_poly.entity_id
_entity_poly.type
_entity_poly.pdbx_seq_one_letter_code
_entity_poly.pdbx_strand_id
1 'polypeptide(L)'
;MGKEIERKYLVKGDFKPWIKNSYSIIQGYLCSVPERTVRIRIKNQERGFITIKGKTEKTGLSRYEWEKEISLQDAQDLIQLCEPGIIEKTRYEVIFNGQRFEVDEFHGENEGLIIAEIELESENTPIQKPDWLGKEVTGDERFYNAQLRKNPYKNWANKDF
;
A
#
# COMPACT_ATOMS: atom_id res chain seq x y z
N MET A 1 7.54 16.52 6.26
CA MET A 1 8.34 15.31 6.42
C MET A 1 7.95 14.61 7.69
N GLY A 2 7.57 13.37 7.63
CA GLY A 2 6.93 12.79 8.75
C GLY A 2 7.28 11.33 9.01
N LYS A 3 6.74 10.85 10.09
CA LYS A 3 6.77 9.45 10.47
C LYS A 3 5.43 8.85 10.10
N GLU A 4 5.46 7.81 9.28
CA GLU A 4 4.26 7.05 8.93
C GLU A 4 4.04 5.97 9.98
N ILE A 5 2.82 5.90 10.51
CA ILE A 5 2.40 4.83 11.41
C ILE A 5 1.15 4.22 10.82
N GLU A 6 1.21 2.93 10.47
CA GLU A 6 0.06 2.26 9.86
C GLU A 6 -0.07 0.82 10.32
N ARG A 7 -1.31 0.32 10.29
CA ARG A 7 -1.60 -1.11 10.46
C ARG A 7 -2.17 -1.66 9.18
N LYS A 8 -1.84 -2.89 8.89
CA LYS A 8 -2.18 -3.56 7.63
C LYS A 8 -2.93 -4.84 7.93
N TYR A 9 -4.03 -5.06 7.20
CA TYR A 9 -4.92 -6.21 7.42
C TYR A 9 -5.29 -6.84 6.08
N LEU A 10 -5.57 -8.12 6.11
CA LEU A 10 -6.27 -8.78 5.02
C LEU A 10 -7.75 -8.43 5.08
N VAL A 11 -8.45 -8.60 3.98
CA VAL A 11 -9.89 -8.36 3.89
C VAL A 11 -10.60 -9.69 3.71
N LYS A 12 -11.60 -9.96 4.54
CA LYS A 12 -12.33 -11.23 4.53
C LYS A 12 -13.80 -11.12 4.17
N GLY A 13 -14.34 -9.90 4.10
CA GLY A 13 -15.74 -9.68 3.87
C GLY A 13 -15.98 -8.55 2.88
N ASP A 14 -17.20 -8.04 2.85
CA ASP A 14 -17.61 -7.01 1.91
C ASP A 14 -17.48 -5.61 2.51
N PHE A 15 -16.52 -4.85 2.04
CA PHE A 15 -16.29 -3.47 2.43
C PHE A 15 -17.02 -2.46 1.53
N LYS A 16 -17.61 -2.92 0.43
CA LYS A 16 -18.19 -2.05 -0.61
C LYS A 16 -19.24 -1.06 -0.10
N PRO A 17 -20.13 -1.43 0.85
CA PRO A 17 -21.13 -0.47 1.35
C PRO A 17 -20.54 0.81 1.95
N TRP A 18 -19.29 0.79 2.40
CA TRP A 18 -18.64 1.92 3.05
C TRP A 18 -17.64 2.66 2.15
N ILE A 19 -17.59 2.33 0.86
CA ILE A 19 -16.70 3.03 -0.08
C ILE A 19 -17.18 4.46 -0.27
N LYS A 20 -16.25 5.40 -0.04
CA LYS A 20 -16.48 6.82 -0.27
C LYS A 20 -15.90 7.27 -1.61
N ASN A 21 -14.78 6.71 -2.01
CA ASN A 21 -14.08 7.09 -3.23
C ASN A 21 -13.18 5.95 -3.70
N SER A 22 -12.83 5.97 -4.98
CA SER A 22 -11.88 5.01 -5.54
C SER A 22 -11.06 5.63 -6.65
N TYR A 23 -9.84 5.12 -6.84
CA TYR A 23 -8.96 5.54 -7.91
C TYR A 23 -7.93 4.48 -8.23
N SER A 24 -7.40 4.53 -9.45
CA SER A 24 -6.35 3.61 -9.87
C SER A 24 -4.98 4.07 -9.37
N ILE A 25 -4.11 3.10 -9.11
CA ILE A 25 -2.70 3.34 -8.78
C ILE A 25 -1.85 2.45 -9.65
N ILE A 26 -0.84 3.05 -10.27
CA ILE A 26 0.26 2.35 -10.93
C ILE A 26 1.52 2.80 -10.23
N GLN A 27 2.35 1.89 -9.76
CA GLN A 27 3.56 2.26 -9.04
C GLN A 27 4.71 1.31 -9.31
N GLY A 28 5.90 1.88 -9.25
CA GLY A 28 7.15 1.14 -9.37
C GLY A 28 8.18 1.66 -8.37
N TYR A 29 9.29 0.95 -8.26
CA TYR A 29 10.36 1.29 -7.34
C TYR A 29 11.67 1.54 -8.07
N LEU A 30 12.25 2.73 -7.85
CA LEU A 30 13.61 3.03 -8.31
C LEU A 30 14.62 2.37 -7.38
N CYS A 31 14.25 2.15 -6.12
CA CYS A 31 15.04 1.46 -5.13
C CYS A 31 14.10 0.74 -4.17
N SER A 32 14.38 -0.54 -3.87
CA SER A 32 13.50 -1.36 -3.03
C SER A 32 14.23 -2.11 -1.93
N VAL A 33 15.42 -1.63 -1.53
CA VAL A 33 16.14 -2.26 -0.42
C VAL A 33 15.46 -1.95 0.92
N PRO A 34 15.59 -2.84 1.93
CA PRO A 34 14.90 -2.64 3.22
C PRO A 34 15.27 -1.34 3.94
N GLU A 35 16.50 -0.85 3.77
CA GLU A 35 16.97 0.38 4.42
C GLU A 35 16.28 1.62 3.88
N ARG A 36 15.82 1.55 2.64
CA ARG A 36 15.12 2.66 1.99
C ARG A 36 14.37 2.19 0.75
N THR A 37 13.23 2.78 0.49
CA THR A 37 12.52 2.59 -0.78
C THR A 37 12.33 3.93 -1.45
N VAL A 38 12.42 3.94 -2.78
CA VAL A 38 12.11 5.10 -3.60
C VAL A 38 11.05 4.67 -4.60
N ARG A 39 9.84 5.21 -4.44
CA ARG A 39 8.66 4.80 -5.20
C ARG A 39 8.19 5.92 -6.10
N ILE A 40 7.85 5.56 -7.34
CA ILE A 40 7.12 6.43 -8.26
C ILE A 40 5.70 5.92 -8.36
N ARG A 41 4.72 6.80 -8.22
CA ARG A 41 3.30 6.45 -8.26
C ARG A 41 2.57 7.39 -9.21
N ILE A 42 1.69 6.80 -10.03
CA ILE A 42 0.74 7.55 -10.84
C ILE A 42 -0.65 7.23 -10.30
N LYS A 43 -1.35 8.28 -9.86
CA LYS A 43 -2.67 8.17 -9.26
C LYS A 43 -3.71 8.62 -10.28
N ASN A 44 -4.67 7.73 -10.53
CA ASN A 44 -5.82 7.98 -11.43
C ASN A 44 -5.41 8.47 -12.82
N GLN A 45 -4.23 8.06 -13.28
CA GLN A 45 -3.64 8.46 -14.57
C GLN A 45 -3.48 9.98 -14.74
N GLU A 46 -3.51 10.73 -13.66
CA GLU A 46 -3.51 12.20 -13.68
C GLU A 46 -2.37 12.82 -12.88
N ARG A 47 -2.01 12.22 -11.75
CA ARG A 47 -1.07 12.82 -10.80
C ARG A 47 0.08 11.89 -10.51
N GLY A 48 1.27 12.46 -10.43
CA GLY A 48 2.50 11.72 -10.15
C GLY A 48 3.08 12.09 -8.79
N PHE A 49 3.69 11.11 -8.12
CA PHE A 49 4.31 11.29 -6.80
C PHE A 49 5.61 10.52 -6.73
N ILE A 50 6.59 11.10 -6.05
CA ILE A 50 7.79 10.39 -5.61
C ILE A 50 7.75 10.27 -4.09
N THR A 51 7.94 9.07 -3.57
CA THR A 51 7.90 8.79 -2.14
C THR A 51 9.18 8.08 -1.73
N ILE A 52 9.83 8.58 -0.68
CA ILE A 52 11.02 7.95 -0.11
C ILE A 52 10.66 7.52 1.31
N LYS A 53 10.87 6.23 1.62
CA LYS A 53 10.62 5.67 2.94
C LYS A 53 11.89 5.06 3.48
N GLY A 54 12.15 5.31 4.76
CA GLY A 54 13.27 4.72 5.47
C GLY A 54 12.97 3.30 5.94
N LYS A 55 13.89 2.75 6.72
CA LYS A 55 13.74 1.41 7.27
C LYS A 55 12.56 1.35 8.24
N THR A 56 11.76 0.29 8.15
CA THR A 56 10.69 0.02 9.11
C THR A 56 11.27 -0.22 10.49
N GLU A 57 10.70 0.41 11.51
CA GLU A 57 11.11 0.20 12.91
C GLU A 57 10.78 -1.22 13.38
N LYS A 58 11.35 -1.61 14.54
CA LYS A 58 11.23 -2.97 15.08
C LYS A 58 9.78 -3.44 15.25
N THR A 59 8.86 -2.52 15.56
CA THR A 59 7.44 -2.82 15.73
C THR A 59 6.75 -3.21 14.42
N GLY A 60 7.35 -2.87 13.28
CA GLY A 60 6.71 -3.03 11.97
C GLY A 60 5.68 -1.96 11.66
N LEU A 61 5.38 -1.07 12.62
CA LEU A 61 4.30 -0.08 12.52
C LEU A 61 4.75 1.25 11.91
N SER A 62 6.00 1.64 12.11
CA SER A 62 6.47 2.99 11.82
C SER A 62 7.68 3.01 10.92
N ARG A 63 7.77 4.02 10.08
CA ARG A 63 8.98 4.36 9.34
C ARG A 63 8.93 5.82 8.89
N TYR A 64 10.12 6.38 8.62
CA TYR A 64 10.24 7.71 8.04
C TYR A 64 9.64 7.72 6.65
N GLU A 65 8.93 8.80 6.31
CA GLU A 65 8.34 9.00 4.99
C GLU A 65 8.51 10.46 4.55
N TRP A 66 8.92 10.62 3.30
CA TRP A 66 8.93 11.90 2.61
C TRP A 66 8.28 11.70 1.24
N GLU A 67 7.37 12.60 0.88
CA GLU A 67 6.64 12.51 -0.39
C GLU A 67 6.54 13.87 -1.04
N LYS A 68 6.64 13.89 -2.37
CA LYS A 68 6.48 15.10 -3.16
C LYS A 68 5.70 14.78 -4.44
N GLU A 69 4.75 15.64 -4.77
CA GLU A 69 4.07 15.56 -6.07
C GLU A 69 5.01 16.04 -7.17
N ILE A 70 5.04 15.31 -8.28
CA ILE A 70 5.79 15.64 -9.48
C ILE A 70 4.82 15.69 -10.66
N SER A 71 5.26 16.23 -11.80
CA SER A 71 4.42 16.26 -12.98
C SER A 71 4.09 14.84 -13.45
N LEU A 72 2.94 14.68 -14.09
CA LEU A 72 2.57 13.39 -14.70
C LEU A 72 3.65 12.93 -15.68
N GLN A 73 4.19 13.84 -16.48
CA GLN A 73 5.23 13.51 -17.45
C GLN A 73 6.48 12.97 -16.75
N ASP A 74 6.93 13.63 -15.69
CA ASP A 74 8.08 13.15 -14.93
C ASP A 74 7.81 11.76 -14.35
N ALA A 75 6.62 11.54 -13.80
CA ALA A 75 6.25 10.25 -13.25
C ALA A 75 6.24 9.15 -14.32
N GLN A 76 5.71 9.45 -15.52
CA GLN A 76 5.70 8.50 -16.63
C GLN A 76 7.12 8.15 -17.08
N ASP A 77 8.01 9.15 -17.15
CA ASP A 77 9.40 8.92 -17.53
C ASP A 77 10.13 8.10 -16.48
N LEU A 78 9.95 8.45 -15.20
CA LEU A 78 10.64 7.78 -14.10
C LEU A 78 10.16 6.34 -13.89
N ILE A 79 8.88 6.06 -14.14
CA ILE A 79 8.36 4.71 -13.97
C ILE A 79 9.02 3.71 -14.93
N GLN A 80 9.47 4.18 -16.07
CA GLN A 80 10.20 3.35 -17.05
C GLN A 80 11.60 2.97 -16.55
N LEU A 81 12.15 3.73 -15.61
CA LEU A 81 13.45 3.46 -15.01
C LEU A 81 13.35 2.57 -13.75
N CYS A 82 12.12 2.25 -13.32
CA CYS A 82 11.90 1.46 -12.13
C CYS A 82 12.37 0.01 -12.30
N GLU A 83 12.67 -0.61 -11.18
CA GLU A 83 12.96 -2.04 -11.11
C GLU A 83 11.77 -2.83 -11.67
N PRO A 84 12.00 -4.04 -12.22
CA PRO A 84 10.92 -4.86 -12.78
C PRO A 84 9.81 -5.15 -11.76
N GLY A 85 8.59 -5.33 -12.25
CA GLY A 85 7.44 -5.65 -11.42
C GLY A 85 6.65 -4.42 -11.00
N ILE A 86 6.05 -3.75 -11.99
CA ILE A 86 5.15 -2.62 -11.72
C ILE A 86 3.89 -3.16 -11.02
N ILE A 87 3.46 -2.47 -9.97
CA ILE A 87 2.26 -2.79 -9.20
C ILE A 87 1.09 -2.00 -9.77
N GLU A 88 0.00 -2.68 -10.04
CA GLU A 88 -1.26 -2.07 -10.44
C GLU A 88 -2.34 -2.45 -9.42
N LYS A 89 -3.07 -1.46 -8.93
CA LYS A 89 -4.13 -1.68 -7.95
C LYS A 89 -5.21 -0.60 -8.04
N THR A 90 -6.39 -0.92 -7.51
CA THR A 90 -7.45 0.04 -7.26
C THR A 90 -7.48 0.30 -5.76
N ARG A 91 -7.42 1.57 -5.39
CA ARG A 91 -7.51 1.99 -3.99
C ARG A 91 -8.92 2.51 -3.72
N TYR A 92 -9.53 1.95 -2.68
CA TYR A 92 -10.83 2.40 -2.19
C TYR A 92 -10.63 3.14 -0.87
N GLU A 93 -11.20 4.33 -0.77
CA GLU A 93 -11.31 5.03 0.51
C GLU A 93 -12.58 4.55 1.18
N VAL A 94 -12.43 3.92 2.33
CA VAL A 94 -13.52 3.28 3.07
C VAL A 94 -13.63 3.93 4.44
N ILE A 95 -14.80 4.45 4.77
CA ILE A 95 -15.05 5.10 6.06
C ILE A 95 -15.93 4.20 6.91
N PHE A 96 -15.43 3.82 8.08
CA PHE A 96 -16.16 2.98 9.03
C PHE A 96 -16.03 3.57 10.43
N ASN A 97 -17.16 3.97 11.03
CA ASN A 97 -17.20 4.58 12.36
C ASN A 97 -16.21 5.75 12.50
N GLY A 98 -16.15 6.61 11.49
CA GLY A 98 -15.24 7.75 11.48
C GLY A 98 -13.79 7.42 11.18
N GLN A 99 -13.43 6.16 11.03
CA GLN A 99 -12.10 5.71 10.68
C GLN A 99 -11.95 5.59 9.16
N ARG A 100 -10.82 6.04 8.64
CA ARG A 100 -10.53 5.96 7.20
C ARG A 100 -9.57 4.82 6.93
N PHE A 101 -10.07 3.83 6.19
CA PHE A 101 -9.24 2.75 5.66
C PHE A 101 -8.92 2.99 4.20
N GLU A 102 -7.74 2.61 3.78
CA GLU A 102 -7.38 2.50 2.37
C GLU A 102 -7.35 1.01 2.03
N VAL A 103 -8.27 0.59 1.17
CA VAL A 103 -8.38 -0.81 0.76
C VAL A 103 -7.86 -0.94 -0.66
N ASP A 104 -6.80 -1.70 -0.83
CA ASP A 104 -6.16 -1.92 -2.12
C ASP A 104 -6.55 -3.28 -2.68
N GLU A 105 -7.21 -3.27 -3.81
CA GLU A 105 -7.47 -4.47 -4.61
C GLU A 105 -6.41 -4.54 -5.71
N PHE A 106 -5.58 -5.56 -5.66
CA PHE A 106 -4.47 -5.71 -6.59
C PHE A 106 -4.92 -6.37 -7.91
N HIS A 107 -4.25 -5.99 -8.98
CA HIS A 107 -4.50 -6.50 -10.32
C HIS A 107 -3.24 -7.19 -10.87
N GLY A 108 -3.38 -7.79 -12.06
CA GLY A 108 -2.26 -8.44 -12.73
C GLY A 108 -1.71 -9.62 -11.93
N GLU A 109 -0.43 -9.62 -11.68
CA GLU A 109 0.26 -10.72 -11.00
C GLU A 109 -0.10 -10.88 -9.53
N ASN A 110 -0.72 -9.88 -8.94
CA ASN A 110 -1.16 -9.89 -7.55
C ASN A 110 -2.69 -10.01 -7.43
N GLU A 111 -3.37 -10.36 -8.50
CA GLU A 111 -4.82 -10.50 -8.50
C GLU A 111 -5.29 -11.49 -7.45
N GLY A 112 -6.38 -11.13 -6.78
CA GLY A 112 -6.94 -11.90 -5.66
C GLY A 112 -6.48 -11.42 -4.30
N LEU A 113 -5.46 -10.57 -4.25
CA LEU A 113 -4.99 -9.99 -2.99
C LEU A 113 -5.72 -8.68 -2.72
N ILE A 114 -6.28 -8.55 -1.52
CA ILE A 114 -6.93 -7.31 -1.05
C ILE A 114 -6.37 -7.00 0.32
N ILE A 115 -5.80 -5.80 0.48
CA ILE A 115 -5.16 -5.36 1.71
C ILE A 115 -5.83 -4.07 2.17
N ALA A 116 -6.16 -3.98 3.46
CA ALA A 116 -6.65 -2.76 4.08
C ALA A 116 -5.57 -2.16 4.97
N GLU A 117 -5.36 -0.86 4.86
CA GLU A 117 -4.44 -0.12 5.68
C GLU A 117 -5.18 0.98 6.43
N ILE A 118 -4.76 1.25 7.66
CA ILE A 118 -5.22 2.39 8.44
C ILE A 118 -4.01 3.15 8.98
N GLU A 119 -3.96 4.45 8.70
CA GLU A 119 -2.93 5.34 9.23
C GLU A 119 -3.34 5.83 10.60
N LEU A 120 -2.40 5.84 11.54
CA LEU A 120 -2.65 6.16 12.94
C LEU A 120 -1.77 7.31 13.40
N GLU A 121 -2.25 8.04 14.41
CA GLU A 121 -1.48 9.12 15.04
C GLU A 121 -0.37 8.56 15.95
N SER A 122 -0.59 7.40 16.56
CA SER A 122 0.41 6.73 17.39
C SER A 122 0.28 5.22 17.26
N GLU A 123 1.32 4.49 17.69
CA GLU A 123 1.32 3.02 17.66
C GLU A 123 0.28 2.41 18.60
N ASN A 124 -0.21 3.17 19.57
CA ASN A 124 -1.18 2.72 20.56
C ASN A 124 -2.62 3.15 20.27
N THR A 125 -2.86 3.81 19.15
CA THR A 125 -4.21 4.27 18.78
C THR A 125 -5.13 3.06 18.64
N PRO A 126 -6.27 3.01 19.34
CA PRO A 126 -7.21 1.89 19.20
C PRO A 126 -7.94 1.92 17.85
N ILE A 127 -8.25 0.74 17.34
CA ILE A 127 -8.98 0.58 16.08
C ILE A 127 -10.27 -0.17 16.37
N GLN A 128 -11.39 0.36 15.84
CA GLN A 128 -12.65 -0.39 15.79
C GLN A 128 -12.63 -1.24 14.52
N LYS A 129 -12.61 -2.56 14.68
CA LYS A 129 -12.48 -3.49 13.56
C LYS A 129 -13.84 -3.78 12.94
N PRO A 130 -14.07 -3.38 11.67
CA PRO A 130 -15.28 -3.80 10.98
C PRO A 130 -15.26 -5.30 10.66
N ASP A 131 -16.43 -5.88 10.43
CA ASP A 131 -16.55 -7.32 10.19
C ASP A 131 -15.82 -7.80 8.94
N TRP A 132 -15.60 -6.91 7.98
CA TRP A 132 -14.89 -7.25 6.75
C TRP A 132 -13.35 -7.24 6.93
N LEU A 133 -12.85 -6.75 8.05
CA LEU A 133 -11.41 -6.72 8.32
C LEU A 133 -10.96 -8.11 8.78
N GLY A 134 -9.92 -8.63 8.12
CA GLY A 134 -9.38 -9.94 8.41
C GLY A 134 -8.15 -9.91 9.30
N LYS A 135 -7.26 -10.87 9.10
CA LYS A 135 -6.04 -11.03 9.88
C LYS A 135 -5.12 -9.83 9.73
N GLU A 136 -4.55 -9.37 10.83
CA GLU A 136 -3.50 -8.33 10.79
C GLU A 136 -2.20 -8.92 10.24
N VAL A 137 -1.61 -8.22 9.27
CA VAL A 137 -0.35 -8.61 8.63
C VAL A 137 0.69 -7.49 8.72
N THR A 138 0.51 -6.58 9.66
CA THR A 138 1.46 -5.49 9.92
C THR A 138 2.85 -6.07 10.15
N GLY A 139 3.85 -5.55 9.44
CA GLY A 139 5.23 -6.00 9.59
C GLY A 139 5.58 -7.29 8.82
N ASP A 140 4.61 -7.95 8.21
CA ASP A 140 4.88 -9.10 7.36
C ASP A 140 5.34 -8.61 5.98
N GLU A 141 6.63 -8.79 5.71
CA GLU A 141 7.26 -8.24 4.52
C GLU A 141 6.68 -8.76 3.20
N ARG A 142 6.06 -9.96 3.21
CA ARG A 142 5.43 -10.52 2.01
C ARG A 142 4.38 -9.58 1.42
N PHE A 143 3.71 -8.80 2.27
CA PHE A 143 2.63 -7.90 1.88
C PHE A 143 3.10 -6.49 1.56
N TYR A 144 4.39 -6.20 1.67
CA TYR A 144 4.92 -4.91 1.26
C TYR A 144 4.89 -4.82 -0.27
N ASN A 145 4.40 -3.70 -0.80
CA ASN A 145 4.32 -3.51 -2.25
C ASN A 145 5.69 -3.69 -2.91
N ALA A 146 6.76 -3.22 -2.27
CA ALA A 146 8.12 -3.40 -2.77
C ALA A 146 8.53 -4.88 -2.89
N GLN A 147 7.99 -5.75 -2.05
CA GLN A 147 8.26 -7.18 -2.10
C GLN A 147 7.32 -7.92 -3.04
N LEU A 148 6.07 -7.48 -3.16
CA LEU A 148 5.11 -8.07 -4.08
C LEU A 148 5.58 -8.02 -5.52
N ARG A 149 6.34 -7.01 -5.91
CA ARG A 149 6.91 -6.96 -7.26
C ARG A 149 7.95 -8.05 -7.51
N LYS A 150 8.64 -8.52 -6.45
CA LYS A 150 9.65 -9.57 -6.53
C LYS A 150 9.05 -10.96 -6.41
N ASN A 151 8.07 -11.10 -5.52
CA ASN A 151 7.39 -12.36 -5.25
C ASN A 151 5.88 -12.12 -5.28
N PRO A 152 5.31 -12.04 -6.49
CA PRO A 152 3.88 -11.72 -6.64
C PRO A 152 2.98 -12.79 -6.04
N TYR A 153 1.82 -12.35 -5.60
CA TYR A 153 0.83 -13.17 -4.92
C TYR A 153 0.46 -14.44 -5.69
N LYS A 154 0.41 -14.38 -7.02
CA LYS A 154 0.08 -15.55 -7.85
C LYS A 154 1.04 -16.71 -7.65
N ASN A 155 2.28 -16.44 -7.22
CA ASN A 155 3.33 -17.44 -7.04
C ASN A 155 3.40 -18.02 -5.63
N TRP A 156 2.56 -17.54 -4.71
CA TRP A 156 2.58 -18.02 -3.33
C TRP A 156 1.98 -19.43 -3.25
N ALA A 157 2.73 -20.35 -2.60
CA ALA A 157 2.30 -21.74 -2.45
C ALA A 157 1.15 -21.88 -1.45
N ASN A 158 1.14 -21.06 -0.40
CA ASN A 158 0.11 -21.10 0.64
C ASN A 158 -0.55 -19.74 0.77
N LYS A 159 -1.87 -19.71 0.57
CA LYS A 159 -2.70 -18.51 0.66
C LYS A 159 -3.77 -18.63 1.74
N ASP A 160 -3.60 -19.58 2.67
CA ASP A 160 -4.49 -19.76 3.81
C ASP A 160 -4.06 -18.81 4.94
N PHE A 161 -4.82 -17.77 5.12
CA PHE A 161 -4.53 -16.74 6.12
C PHE A 161 -5.69 -16.56 7.10
#